data_6b77b4f25489208ea16235ae6f19dd9c
#
_entry.id   6b77b4f25489208ea16235ae6f19dd9c
#
_cell.length_a   1.000
_cell.length_b   1.000
_cell.length_c   1.000
_cell.angle_alpha   90.00
_cell.angle_beta   90.00
_cell.angle_gamma   90.00
#
_symmetry.space_group_name_H-M   'P 1'
#
loop_
_entity.id
_entity.type
_entity.pdbx_description
1 polymer ?
#
loop_
_entity_poly.entity_id
_entity_poly.type
_entity_poly.pdbx_seq_one_letter_code
_entity_poly.pdbx_strand_id
1 'polypeptide(L)'
;MLTLSHGVAVLIGVFMALWLFAGVWAVWTGLKLRKKAAFSTSQADRLALLLESAPALPLMVRNDGRIEAPDRLAQWLCLEKMPNFLSDLAATQQGLSPDDAAALARDVNAAQKAGRVFSRALRPIGSSRTLLVRGAPAAARLGAHGAVILWVFDATE
;
A
#
# COMPACT_ATOMS: atom_id res chain seq x y z
N MET A 1 -39.41 28.93 -50.03
CA MET A 1 -38.57 29.77 -49.15
C MET A 1 -39.01 29.58 -47.71
N LEU A 2 -38.24 28.87 -46.89
CA LEU A 2 -38.51 28.67 -45.44
C LEU A 2 -38.12 29.98 -44.73
N THR A 3 -39.09 30.80 -44.40
CA THR A 3 -38.91 31.97 -43.56
C THR A 3 -38.76 31.45 -42.11
N LEU A 4 -37.53 31.20 -41.67
CA LEU A 4 -37.28 30.95 -40.26
C LEU A 4 -37.70 32.18 -39.45
N SER A 5 -38.69 32.01 -38.57
CA SER A 5 -39.07 33.08 -37.65
C SER A 5 -37.85 33.47 -36.80
N HIS A 6 -37.64 34.78 -36.61
CA HIS A 6 -36.51 35.30 -35.81
C HIS A 6 -36.38 34.60 -34.45
N GLY A 7 -37.50 34.17 -33.86
CA GLY A 7 -37.49 33.42 -32.59
C GLY A 7 -36.84 32.05 -32.67
N VAL A 8 -37.04 31.32 -33.78
CA VAL A 8 -36.44 29.99 -33.99
C VAL A 8 -34.93 30.10 -34.20
N ALA A 9 -34.49 31.13 -34.95
CA ALA A 9 -33.07 31.37 -35.17
C ALA A 9 -32.33 31.70 -33.86
N VAL A 10 -32.93 32.49 -32.98
CA VAL A 10 -32.38 32.82 -31.65
C VAL A 10 -32.31 31.57 -30.75
N LEU A 11 -33.37 30.74 -30.75
CA LEU A 11 -33.40 29.49 -29.97
C LEU A 11 -32.29 28.50 -30.39
N ILE A 12 -32.09 28.35 -31.71
CA ILE A 12 -31.00 27.50 -32.22
C ILE A 12 -29.63 28.05 -31.82
N GLY A 13 -29.44 29.37 -31.90
CA GLY A 13 -28.19 30.01 -31.50
C GLY A 13 -27.86 29.81 -30.02
N VAL A 14 -28.84 29.97 -29.13
CA VAL A 14 -28.68 29.73 -27.69
C VAL A 14 -28.39 28.26 -27.40
N PHE A 15 -29.08 27.34 -28.07
CA PHE A 15 -28.84 25.91 -27.89
C PHE A 15 -27.43 25.50 -28.34
N MET A 16 -26.95 26.00 -29.47
CA MET A 16 -25.60 25.76 -29.93
C MET A 16 -24.53 26.35 -29.00
N ALA A 17 -24.76 27.54 -28.46
CA ALA A 17 -23.88 28.19 -27.53
C ALA A 17 -23.75 27.36 -26.20
N LEU A 18 -24.88 26.88 -25.69
CA LEU A 18 -24.91 26.00 -24.50
C LEU A 18 -24.18 24.68 -24.76
N TRP A 19 -24.33 24.08 -25.92
CA TRP A 19 -23.67 22.85 -26.32
C TRP A 19 -22.13 23.02 -26.39
N LEU A 20 -21.70 24.12 -27.02
CA LEU A 20 -20.27 24.47 -27.09
C LEU A 20 -19.69 24.70 -25.69
N PHE A 21 -20.42 25.42 -24.84
CA PHE A 21 -19.96 25.66 -23.46
C PHE A 21 -19.86 24.36 -22.67
N ALA A 22 -20.83 23.45 -22.78
CA ALA A 22 -20.79 22.13 -22.14
C ALA A 22 -19.61 21.29 -22.65
N GLY A 23 -19.32 21.34 -23.96
CA GLY A 23 -18.19 20.65 -24.56
C GLY A 23 -16.83 21.15 -24.03
N VAL A 24 -16.63 22.48 -24.00
CA VAL A 24 -15.43 23.08 -23.46
C VAL A 24 -15.27 22.76 -21.97
N TRP A 25 -16.36 22.82 -21.20
CA TRP A 25 -16.35 22.47 -19.78
C TRP A 25 -15.97 21.00 -19.55
N ALA A 26 -16.53 20.07 -20.34
CA ALA A 26 -16.22 18.64 -20.24
C ALA A 26 -14.75 18.34 -20.57
N VAL A 27 -14.18 18.98 -21.60
CA VAL A 27 -12.77 18.85 -21.95
C VAL A 27 -11.89 19.39 -20.83
N TRP A 28 -12.22 20.55 -20.27
CA TRP A 28 -11.42 21.18 -19.22
C TRP A 28 -11.42 20.37 -17.91
N THR A 29 -12.58 19.84 -17.52
CA THR A 29 -12.69 18.93 -16.37
C THR A 29 -11.97 17.61 -16.60
N GLY A 30 -12.05 17.04 -17.81
CA GLY A 30 -11.34 15.83 -18.20
C GLY A 30 -9.81 15.99 -18.14
N LEU A 31 -9.28 17.12 -18.60
CA LEU A 31 -7.85 17.45 -18.53
C LEU A 31 -7.35 17.64 -17.09
N LYS A 32 -8.15 18.27 -16.22
CA LYS A 32 -7.83 18.42 -14.80
C LYS A 32 -7.76 17.06 -14.08
N LEU A 33 -8.70 16.16 -14.36
CA LEU A 33 -8.72 14.82 -13.78
C LEU A 33 -7.52 13.98 -14.24
N ARG A 34 -7.16 14.05 -15.52
CA ARG A 34 -5.97 13.36 -16.06
C ARG A 34 -4.68 13.86 -15.44
N LYS A 35 -4.51 15.18 -15.24
CA LYS A 35 -3.33 15.73 -14.57
C LYS A 35 -3.22 15.28 -13.11
N LYS A 36 -4.33 15.21 -12.36
CA LYS A 36 -4.33 14.69 -10.99
C LYS A 36 -3.97 13.21 -10.92
N ALA A 37 -4.49 12.39 -11.84
CA ALA A 37 -4.17 10.97 -11.90
C ALA A 37 -2.69 10.73 -12.24
N ALA A 38 -2.13 11.44 -13.22
CA ALA A 38 -0.72 11.33 -13.58
C ALA A 38 0.23 11.77 -12.47
N PHE A 39 -0.11 12.81 -11.71
CA PHE A 39 0.68 13.28 -10.57
C PHE A 39 0.67 12.28 -9.42
N SER A 40 -0.47 11.65 -9.15
CA SER A 40 -0.62 10.62 -8.11
C SER A 40 0.21 9.36 -8.42
N THR A 41 0.23 8.91 -9.68
CA THR A 41 1.02 7.76 -10.11
C THR A 41 2.52 8.01 -9.98
N SER A 42 2.98 9.21 -10.38
CA SER A 42 4.42 9.52 -10.29
C SER A 42 4.93 9.65 -8.85
N GLN A 43 4.09 10.05 -7.90
CA GLN A 43 4.44 10.05 -6.48
C GLN A 43 4.48 8.63 -5.89
N ALA A 44 3.53 7.78 -6.28
CA ALA A 44 3.53 6.38 -5.88
C ALA A 44 4.77 5.64 -6.39
N ASP A 45 5.14 5.85 -7.66
CA ASP A 45 6.35 5.26 -8.25
C ASP A 45 7.63 5.75 -7.57
N ARG A 46 7.72 7.04 -7.22
CA ARG A 46 8.86 7.57 -6.45
C ARG A 46 8.95 6.97 -5.05
N LEU A 47 7.83 6.84 -4.35
CA LEU A 47 7.80 6.21 -3.03
C LEU A 47 8.17 4.73 -3.12
N ALA A 48 7.69 4.02 -4.15
CA ALA A 48 8.07 2.63 -4.40
C ALA A 48 9.58 2.48 -4.61
N LEU A 49 10.20 3.33 -5.44
CA LEU A 49 11.65 3.33 -5.66
C LEU A 49 12.44 3.65 -4.38
N LEU A 50 11.96 4.60 -3.56
CA LEU A 50 12.60 4.91 -2.28
C LEU A 50 12.50 3.75 -1.29
N LEU A 51 11.35 3.05 -1.25
CA LEU A 51 11.18 1.85 -0.44
C LEU A 51 12.02 0.69 -0.96
N GLU A 52 12.23 0.59 -2.27
CA GLU A 52 13.06 -0.45 -2.87
C GLU A 52 14.54 -0.28 -2.54
N SER A 53 15.00 0.96 -2.38
CA SER A 53 16.37 1.29 -1.95
C SER A 53 16.53 1.36 -0.42
N ALA A 54 15.43 1.27 0.34
CA ALA A 54 15.48 1.37 1.79
C ALA A 54 16.21 0.16 2.42
N PRO A 55 17.03 0.39 3.45
CA PRO A 55 17.67 -0.69 4.20
C PRO A 55 16.69 -1.48 5.08
N ALA A 56 15.44 -1.05 5.16
CA ALA A 56 14.37 -1.66 5.91
C ALA A 56 13.17 -1.94 5.02
N LEU A 57 12.58 -3.12 5.16
CA LEU A 57 11.37 -3.50 4.42
C LEU A 57 10.15 -3.43 5.34
N PRO A 58 9.06 -2.79 4.91
CA PRO A 58 7.83 -2.75 5.68
C PRO A 58 7.05 -4.06 5.55
N LEU A 59 6.51 -4.52 6.66
CA LEU A 59 5.55 -5.61 6.74
C LEU A 59 4.35 -5.11 7.55
N MET A 60 3.19 -5.01 6.95
CA MET A 60 1.97 -4.65 7.65
C MET A 60 1.22 -5.91 8.07
N VAL A 61 0.86 -5.99 9.34
CA VAL A 61 0.00 -7.05 9.89
C VAL A 61 -1.34 -6.44 10.24
N ARG A 62 -2.39 -6.89 9.59
CA ARG A 62 -3.77 -6.45 9.87
C ARG A 62 -4.31 -7.13 11.13
N ASN A 63 -5.40 -6.61 11.66
CA ASN A 63 -6.06 -7.16 12.86
C ASN A 63 -6.56 -8.60 12.67
N ASP A 64 -6.85 -9.01 11.45
CA ASP A 64 -7.26 -10.38 11.09
C ASP A 64 -6.07 -11.33 10.88
N GLY A 65 -4.84 -10.88 11.13
CA GLY A 65 -3.61 -11.65 10.94
C GLY A 65 -3.10 -11.69 9.51
N ARG A 66 -3.77 -11.05 8.56
CA ARG A 66 -3.27 -10.92 7.18
C ARG A 66 -2.06 -10.04 7.14
N ILE A 67 -1.12 -10.41 6.27
CA ILE A 67 0.11 -9.66 6.06
C ILE A 67 0.16 -9.06 4.66
N GLU A 68 0.70 -7.86 4.60
CA GLU A 68 1.01 -7.16 3.36
C GLU A 68 2.50 -6.76 3.41
N ALA A 69 3.26 -7.26 2.48
CA ALA A 69 4.70 -7.02 2.41
C ALA A 69 5.17 -6.99 0.96
N PRO A 70 6.28 -6.30 0.65
CA PRO A 70 6.91 -6.36 -0.66
C PRO A 70 7.52 -7.75 -0.91
N ASP A 71 7.52 -8.21 -2.16
CA ASP A 71 8.05 -9.51 -2.58
C ASP A 71 9.52 -9.70 -2.21
N ARG A 72 10.28 -8.61 -2.11
CA ARG A 72 11.69 -8.63 -1.67
C ARG A 72 11.84 -9.19 -0.24
N LEU A 73 10.84 -9.04 0.63
CA LEU A 73 10.88 -9.59 1.99
C LEU A 73 10.80 -11.12 1.98
N ALA A 74 10.08 -11.73 1.01
CA ALA A 74 10.05 -13.17 0.84
C ALA A 74 11.46 -13.74 0.60
N GLN A 75 12.27 -13.05 -0.21
CA GLN A 75 13.67 -13.45 -0.46
C GLN A 75 14.53 -13.39 0.81
N TRP A 76 14.32 -12.38 1.68
CA TRP A 76 15.04 -12.28 2.96
C TRP A 76 14.67 -13.40 3.94
N LEU A 77 13.40 -13.83 3.87
CA LEU A 77 12.87 -14.94 4.66
C LEU A 77 13.12 -16.32 4.04
N CYS A 78 13.79 -16.40 2.89
CA CYS A 78 14.00 -17.63 2.12
C CYS A 78 12.68 -18.33 1.74
N LEU A 79 11.65 -17.55 1.42
CA LEU A 79 10.36 -18.02 0.97
C LEU A 79 10.24 -17.83 -0.55
N GLU A 80 9.59 -18.76 -1.26
CA GLU A 80 9.28 -18.60 -2.69
C GLU A 80 8.27 -17.47 -2.92
N LYS A 81 7.31 -17.35 -2.02
CA LYS A 81 6.26 -16.36 -2.06
C LYS A 81 5.88 -15.94 -0.65
N MET A 82 5.52 -14.66 -0.50
CA MET A 82 5.02 -14.14 0.76
C MET A 82 3.67 -14.78 1.11
N PRO A 83 3.51 -15.39 2.30
CA PRO A 83 2.21 -15.95 2.72
C PRO A 83 1.21 -14.85 3.01
N ASN A 84 -0.08 -15.20 3.05
CA ASN A 84 -1.14 -14.25 3.32
C ASN A 84 -1.36 -13.97 4.82
N PHE A 85 -0.94 -14.89 5.68
CA PHE A 85 -1.14 -14.79 7.13
C PHE A 85 0.17 -14.89 7.90
N LEU A 86 0.22 -14.22 9.03
CA LEU A 86 1.38 -14.22 9.93
C LEU A 86 1.68 -15.64 10.46
N SER A 87 0.64 -16.46 10.70
CA SER A 87 0.78 -17.86 11.11
C SER A 87 1.57 -18.72 10.13
N ASP A 88 1.46 -18.39 8.85
CA ASP A 88 2.02 -19.20 7.78
C ASP A 88 3.53 -18.94 7.55
N LEU A 89 4.10 -17.94 8.24
CA LEU A 89 5.54 -17.69 8.24
C LEU A 89 6.35 -18.83 8.88
N ALA A 90 5.71 -19.66 9.70
CA ALA A 90 6.30 -20.83 10.34
C ALA A 90 6.15 -22.13 9.53
N ALA A 91 5.53 -22.06 8.35
CA ALA A 91 5.23 -23.27 7.57
C ALA A 91 6.48 -23.86 6.94
N THR A 92 6.86 -25.02 7.47
CA THR A 92 7.66 -26.06 6.81
C THR A 92 9.04 -25.66 6.25
N GLN A 93 10.10 -25.85 7.02
CA GLN A 93 11.52 -25.86 6.60
C GLN A 93 12.06 -24.58 5.93
N GLN A 94 11.23 -23.59 5.70
CA GLN A 94 11.55 -22.29 5.14
C GLN A 94 10.91 -21.20 6.00
N GLY A 95 11.37 -19.97 5.92
CA GLY A 95 10.84 -18.86 6.68
C GLY A 95 11.38 -18.81 8.11
N LEU A 96 10.51 -18.65 9.10
CA LEU A 96 10.88 -18.54 10.51
C LEU A 96 10.78 -19.88 11.23
N SER A 97 11.61 -20.07 12.26
CA SER A 97 11.42 -21.19 13.18
C SER A 97 10.05 -21.10 13.87
N PRO A 98 9.41 -22.22 14.25
CA PRO A 98 8.13 -22.19 14.96
C PRO A 98 8.16 -21.32 16.22
N ASP A 99 9.28 -21.34 16.95
CA ASP A 99 9.47 -20.55 18.17
C ASP A 99 9.55 -19.04 17.87
N ASP A 100 10.31 -18.66 16.84
CA ASP A 100 10.44 -17.27 16.41
C ASP A 100 9.11 -16.73 15.87
N ALA A 101 8.41 -17.53 15.08
CA ALA A 101 7.10 -17.15 14.55
C ALA A 101 6.05 -16.99 15.66
N ALA A 102 6.03 -17.91 16.65
CA ALA A 102 5.14 -17.81 17.81
C ALA A 102 5.50 -16.60 18.69
N ALA A 103 6.79 -16.30 18.84
CA ALA A 103 7.25 -15.14 19.58
C ALA A 103 6.88 -13.84 18.87
N LEU A 104 7.07 -13.77 17.55
CA LEU A 104 6.65 -12.62 16.72
C LEU A 104 5.14 -12.41 16.80
N ALA A 105 4.35 -13.47 16.69
CA ALA A 105 2.90 -13.40 16.80
C ALA A 105 2.44 -12.87 18.16
N ARG A 106 3.08 -13.26 19.25
CA ARG A 106 2.81 -12.72 20.60
C ARG A 106 3.11 -11.23 20.69
N ASP A 107 4.26 -10.80 20.14
CA ASP A 107 4.65 -9.38 20.14
C ASP A 107 3.71 -8.53 19.29
N VAL A 108 3.29 -9.03 18.13
CA VAL A 108 2.28 -8.38 17.28
C VAL A 108 0.94 -8.25 18.01
N ASN A 109 0.47 -9.31 18.65
CA ASN A 109 -0.77 -9.27 19.44
C ASN A 109 -0.67 -8.27 20.62
N ALA A 110 0.48 -8.19 21.28
CA ALA A 110 0.72 -7.21 22.33
C ALA A 110 0.72 -5.77 21.78
N ALA A 111 1.29 -5.56 20.60
CA ALA A 111 1.28 -4.27 19.94
C ALA A 111 -0.14 -3.86 19.51
N GLN A 112 -0.94 -4.80 18.99
CA GLN A 112 -2.35 -4.57 18.61
C GLN A 112 -3.23 -4.20 19.81
N LYS A 113 -3.07 -4.91 20.93
CA LYS A 113 -3.93 -4.73 22.11
C LYS A 113 -3.49 -3.59 23.02
N ALA A 114 -2.18 -3.45 23.23
CA ALA A 114 -1.62 -2.52 24.22
C ALA A 114 -0.88 -1.33 23.60
N GLY A 115 -0.82 -1.25 22.26
CA GLY A 115 -0.10 -0.17 21.57
C GLY A 115 1.42 -0.17 21.81
N ARG A 116 1.99 -1.29 22.24
CA ARG A 116 3.41 -1.39 22.58
C ARG A 116 4.27 -1.53 21.33
N VAL A 117 5.37 -0.79 21.30
CA VAL A 117 6.44 -1.00 20.34
C VAL A 117 7.33 -2.15 20.82
N PHE A 118 7.87 -2.92 19.88
CA PHE A 118 8.79 -4.00 20.20
C PHE A 118 9.93 -4.09 19.20
N SER A 119 11.01 -4.77 19.58
CA SER A 119 12.14 -5.07 18.72
C SER A 119 12.56 -6.50 18.96
N ARG A 120 12.77 -7.26 17.89
CA ARG A 120 13.16 -8.68 17.94
C ARG A 120 14.13 -9.01 16.82
N ALA A 121 15.16 -9.76 17.15
CA ALA A 121 16.03 -10.39 16.17
C ALA A 121 15.44 -11.73 15.76
N LEU A 122 15.40 -12.00 14.47
CA LEU A 122 14.92 -13.24 13.87
C LEU A 122 15.99 -13.82 12.96
N ARG A 123 16.07 -15.16 12.91
CA ARG A 123 16.93 -15.87 11.97
C ARG A 123 16.11 -16.77 11.07
N PRO A 124 15.96 -16.43 9.78
CA PRO A 124 15.25 -17.30 8.84
C PRO A 124 15.98 -18.63 8.68
N ILE A 125 15.21 -19.70 8.58
CA ILE A 125 15.72 -21.05 8.37
C ILE A 125 16.40 -21.10 6.98
N GLY A 126 17.60 -21.67 6.92
CA GLY A 126 18.37 -21.77 5.68
C GLY A 126 19.07 -20.49 5.25
N SER A 127 19.04 -19.44 6.08
CA SER A 127 19.75 -18.18 5.84
C SER A 127 20.83 -17.93 6.89
N SER A 128 21.94 -17.35 6.47
CA SER A 128 22.96 -16.80 7.39
C SER A 128 22.58 -15.39 7.89
N ARG A 129 21.46 -14.83 7.42
CA ARG A 129 21.04 -13.47 7.76
C ARG A 129 20.43 -13.40 9.13
N THR A 130 20.75 -12.33 9.84
CA THR A 130 20.04 -11.91 11.05
C THR A 130 19.15 -10.73 10.69
N LEU A 131 17.84 -10.87 10.90
CA LEU A 131 16.87 -9.82 10.63
C LEU A 131 16.44 -9.18 11.95
N LEU A 132 16.55 -7.87 12.04
CA LEU A 132 16.02 -7.10 13.17
C LEU A 132 14.63 -6.57 12.79
N VAL A 133 13.60 -7.00 13.51
CA VAL A 133 12.22 -6.57 13.31
C VAL A 133 11.85 -5.57 14.40
N ARG A 134 11.38 -4.40 14.00
CA ARG A 134 10.79 -3.39 14.88
C ARG A 134 9.33 -3.21 14.55
N GLY A 135 8.46 -3.45 15.53
CA GLY A 135 7.01 -3.34 15.38
C GLY A 135 6.45 -2.15 16.13
N ALA A 136 5.51 -1.45 15.51
CA ALA A 136 4.74 -0.37 16.11
C ALA A 136 3.29 -0.41 15.61
N PRO A 137 2.31 0.03 16.44
CA PRO A 137 0.92 0.16 15.98
C PRO A 137 0.84 1.12 14.78
N ALA A 138 0.07 0.74 13.79
CA ALA A 138 -0.16 1.58 12.62
C ALA A 138 -0.99 2.82 12.99
N ALA A 139 -0.65 3.96 12.40
CA ALA A 139 -1.47 5.15 12.58
C ALA A 139 -2.88 4.93 11.99
N ALA A 140 -3.90 5.40 12.71
CA ALA A 140 -5.31 5.25 12.32
C ALA A 140 -5.64 5.79 10.90
N ARG A 141 -4.83 6.71 10.39
CA ARG A 141 -4.96 7.26 9.02
C ARG A 141 -4.66 6.27 7.90
N LEU A 142 -4.01 5.15 8.18
CA LEU A 142 -3.75 4.09 7.20
C LEU A 142 -4.94 3.13 7.03
N GLY A 143 -6.12 3.48 7.57
CA GLY A 143 -7.38 2.75 7.36
C GLY A 143 -7.48 1.38 8.02
N ALA A 144 -6.48 0.99 8.80
CA ALA A 144 -6.41 -0.33 9.41
C ALA A 144 -6.40 -0.21 10.95
N HIS A 145 -7.58 -0.07 11.56
CA HIS A 145 -7.70 -0.12 13.02
C HIS A 145 -7.12 -1.45 13.55
N GLY A 146 -6.18 -1.34 14.49
CA GLY A 146 -5.52 -2.51 15.07
C GLY A 146 -4.46 -3.18 14.18
N ALA A 147 -4.03 -2.52 13.11
CA ALA A 147 -2.88 -3.00 12.35
C ALA A 147 -1.56 -2.63 13.03
N VAL A 148 -0.53 -3.43 12.78
CA VAL A 148 0.85 -3.21 13.23
C VAL A 148 1.75 -3.12 12.00
N ILE A 149 2.62 -2.13 11.98
CA ILE A 149 3.68 -2.02 10.98
C ILE A 149 4.96 -2.57 11.59
N LEU A 150 5.56 -3.51 10.89
CA LEU A 150 6.85 -4.08 11.20
C LEU A 150 7.88 -3.56 10.21
N TRP A 151 8.98 -3.04 10.71
CA TRP A 151 10.14 -2.69 9.90
C TRP A 151 11.18 -3.78 10.06
N VAL A 152 11.52 -4.44 8.97
CA VAL A 152 12.51 -5.52 8.93
C VAL A 152 13.80 -4.97 8.38
N PHE A 153 14.85 -5.03 9.17
CA PHE A 153 16.21 -4.58 8.83
C PHE A 153 17.10 -5.81 8.66
N ASP A 154 17.97 -5.78 7.67
CA ASP A 154 19.07 -6.73 7.58
C ASP A 154 20.17 -6.27 8.54
N ALA A 155 20.40 -7.04 9.59
CA ALA A 155 21.41 -6.80 10.63
C ALA A 155 22.55 -7.84 10.55
N THR A 156 22.78 -8.38 9.36
CA THR A 156 23.88 -9.33 9.13
C THR A 156 25.21 -8.55 9.15
N GLU A 157 26.09 -8.89 10.08
CA GLU A 157 27.47 -8.40 10.14
C GLU A 157 28.40 -9.27 9.27
#